data_dada7a32fc5ae0fb8dfb0d9d9fdfe017
#
_entry.id   dada7a32fc5ae0fb8dfb0d9d9fdfe017
#
_cell.length_a   1.000
_cell.length_b   1.000
_cell.length_c   1.000
_cell.angle_alpha   90.00
_cell.angle_beta   90.00
_cell.angle_gamma   90.00
#
_symmetry.space_group_name_H-M   'P 1'
#
loop_
_entity.id
_entity.type
_entity.pdbx_description
1 polymer ?
#
loop_
_entity_poly.entity_id
_entity_poly.type
_entity_poly.pdbx_seq_one_letter_code
_entity_poly.pdbx_strand_id
1 'polypeptide(L)'
;MALPVKQIDAGVLNVGYAEAGPADGPAVVLLHGWPYDIHTYADVIPLLASAGNRVIVPHLRGYGTTRFLSDTTPRNGQQAALAVDIVALMDALGIGKATVAGCDWGARTANVIAALWPERCKAMVSVNGYLINNLERNKGPQQK
;
A
#
# COMPACT_ATOMS: atom_id res chain seq x y z
N MET A 1 -10.13 16.69 -9.43
CA MET A 1 -10.48 15.74 -10.51
C MET A 1 -10.40 14.31 -9.95
N ALA A 2 -11.41 13.52 -10.19
CA ALA A 2 -11.41 12.11 -9.72
C ALA A 2 -10.37 11.31 -10.51
N LEU A 3 -9.56 10.53 -9.81
CA LEU A 3 -8.62 9.59 -10.42
C LEU A 3 -9.39 8.41 -11.01
N PRO A 4 -9.11 8.00 -12.26
CA PRO A 4 -9.72 6.80 -12.82
C PRO A 4 -9.26 5.57 -12.04
N VAL A 5 -10.22 4.75 -11.62
CA VAL A 5 -9.97 3.54 -10.80
C VAL A 5 -10.17 2.30 -11.65
N LYS A 6 -9.17 1.44 -11.64
CA LYS A 6 -9.21 0.07 -12.17
C LYS A 6 -9.52 -0.91 -11.05
N GLN A 7 -9.98 -2.10 -11.38
CA GLN A 7 -10.22 -3.19 -10.42
C GLN A 7 -9.46 -4.44 -10.88
N ILE A 8 -8.87 -5.15 -9.92
CA ILE A 8 -8.16 -6.41 -10.17
C ILE A 8 -8.29 -7.36 -8.99
N ASP A 9 -8.47 -8.64 -9.27
CA ASP A 9 -8.44 -9.67 -8.24
C ASP A 9 -7.00 -9.94 -7.81
N ALA A 10 -6.75 -9.82 -6.51
CA ALA A 10 -5.45 -10.00 -5.91
C ALA A 10 -5.60 -10.63 -4.52
N GLY A 11 -5.12 -11.85 -4.35
CA GLY A 11 -5.28 -12.59 -3.10
C GLY A 11 -6.74 -12.76 -2.72
N VAL A 12 -7.14 -12.26 -1.56
CA VAL A 12 -8.51 -12.34 -1.03
C VAL A 12 -9.38 -11.14 -1.41
N LEU A 13 -8.84 -10.20 -2.16
CA LEU A 13 -9.48 -8.93 -2.50
C LEU A 13 -9.70 -8.78 -4.00
N ASN A 14 -10.74 -8.02 -4.35
CA ASN A 14 -10.83 -7.29 -5.59
C ASN A 14 -10.40 -5.85 -5.28
N VAL A 15 -9.22 -5.47 -5.74
CA VAL A 15 -8.57 -4.21 -5.38
C VAL A 15 -8.91 -3.13 -6.38
N GLY A 16 -9.42 -2.00 -5.88
CA GLY A 16 -9.53 -0.76 -6.64
C GLY A 16 -8.21 0.02 -6.58
N TYR A 17 -7.70 0.46 -7.73
CA TYR A 17 -6.44 1.19 -7.78
C TYR A 17 -6.39 2.19 -8.93
N ALA A 18 -5.66 3.27 -8.72
CA ALA A 18 -5.26 4.18 -9.79
C ALA A 18 -3.89 3.78 -10.32
N GLU A 19 -3.67 3.98 -11.62
CA GLU A 19 -2.40 3.71 -12.29
C GLU A 19 -2.04 4.87 -13.21
N ALA A 20 -0.77 5.26 -13.20
CA ALA A 20 -0.24 6.30 -14.07
C ALA A 20 1.20 5.99 -14.50
N GLY A 21 1.64 6.65 -15.56
CA GLY A 21 2.97 6.47 -16.11
C GLY A 21 3.11 5.25 -17.02
N PRO A 22 4.32 5.03 -17.57
CA PRO A 22 4.56 3.95 -18.51
C PRO A 22 4.48 2.57 -17.83
N ALA A 23 3.80 1.62 -18.49
CA ALA A 23 3.57 0.28 -17.94
C ALA A 23 4.87 -0.52 -17.73
N ASP A 24 5.93 -0.19 -18.46
CA ASP A 24 7.25 -0.79 -18.38
C ASP A 24 8.24 -0.01 -17.50
N GLY A 25 7.80 1.11 -16.94
CA GLY A 25 8.62 1.91 -16.02
C GLY A 25 8.86 1.23 -14.67
N PRO A 26 9.87 1.70 -13.92
CA PRO A 26 10.09 1.24 -12.54
C PRO A 26 8.83 1.45 -11.71
N ALA A 27 8.40 0.42 -10.99
CA ALA A 27 7.17 0.46 -10.21
C ALA A 27 7.34 1.25 -8.91
N VAL A 28 6.36 2.11 -8.63
CA VAL A 28 6.19 2.81 -7.35
C VAL A 28 4.78 2.55 -6.85
N VAL A 29 4.66 2.00 -5.64
CA VAL A 29 3.38 1.75 -4.98
C VAL A 29 3.19 2.77 -3.87
N LEU A 30 2.10 3.53 -3.93
CA LEU A 30 1.77 4.59 -2.98
C LEU A 30 0.60 4.15 -2.10
N LEU A 31 0.79 4.08 -0.80
CA LEU A 31 -0.16 3.54 0.16
C LEU A 31 -0.68 4.65 1.09
N HIS A 32 -2.00 4.90 1.00
CA HIS A 32 -2.67 5.91 1.82
C HIS A 32 -2.87 5.45 3.27
N GLY A 33 -3.34 6.35 4.12
CA GLY A 33 -3.68 6.10 5.51
C GLY A 33 -5.13 6.44 5.86
N TRP A 34 -5.44 6.33 7.13
CA TRP A 34 -6.75 6.68 7.67
C TRP A 34 -6.81 8.19 8.01
N PRO A 35 -7.92 8.89 7.77
CA PRO A 35 -9.17 8.45 7.13
C PRO A 35 -9.22 8.75 5.62
N TYR A 36 -8.09 8.81 4.98
CA TYR A 36 -7.93 9.22 3.58
C TYR A 36 -8.15 8.08 2.59
N ASP A 37 -7.81 8.35 1.32
CA ASP A 37 -7.90 7.40 0.22
C ASP A 37 -6.80 7.69 -0.83
N ILE A 38 -6.94 7.14 -2.03
CA ILE A 38 -5.97 7.31 -3.11
C ILE A 38 -5.73 8.76 -3.51
N HIS A 39 -6.67 9.67 -3.26
CA HIS A 39 -6.54 11.10 -3.59
C HIS A 39 -5.50 11.83 -2.74
N THR A 40 -5.04 11.23 -1.63
CA THR A 40 -3.87 11.71 -0.88
C THR A 40 -2.67 11.96 -1.78
N TYR A 41 -2.53 11.17 -2.84
CA TYR A 41 -1.40 11.23 -3.76
C TYR A 41 -1.69 11.94 -5.09
N ALA A 42 -2.81 12.63 -5.21
CA ALA A 42 -3.23 13.26 -6.47
C ALA A 42 -2.16 14.19 -7.08
N ASP A 43 -1.43 14.93 -6.23
CA ASP A 43 -0.37 15.83 -6.68
C ASP A 43 0.99 15.13 -6.88
N VAL A 44 1.20 13.99 -6.24
CA VAL A 44 2.44 13.21 -6.33
C VAL A 44 2.46 12.32 -7.58
N ILE A 45 1.31 11.74 -7.92
CA ILE A 45 1.16 10.82 -9.06
C ILE A 45 1.74 11.40 -10.36
N PRO A 46 1.34 12.62 -10.81
CA PRO A 46 1.85 13.17 -12.08
C PRO A 46 3.36 13.43 -12.05
N LEU A 47 3.91 13.79 -10.91
CA LEU A 47 5.35 14.03 -10.77
C LEU A 47 6.16 12.75 -10.99
N LEU A 48 5.73 11.67 -10.36
CA LEU A 48 6.40 10.36 -10.49
C LEU A 48 6.18 9.75 -11.89
N ALA A 49 4.97 9.85 -12.42
CA ALA A 49 4.66 9.36 -13.76
C ALA A 49 5.46 10.10 -14.84
N SER A 50 5.59 11.43 -14.73
CA SER A 50 6.40 12.25 -15.64
C SER A 50 7.89 11.94 -15.57
N ALA A 51 8.36 11.43 -14.43
CA ALA A 51 9.72 10.93 -14.25
C ALA A 51 9.95 9.52 -14.81
N GLY A 52 8.95 8.92 -15.45
CA GLY A 52 9.03 7.61 -16.10
C GLY A 52 8.69 6.42 -15.21
N ASN A 53 8.13 6.65 -14.03
CA ASN A 53 7.73 5.57 -13.13
C ASN A 53 6.33 5.05 -13.47
N ARG A 54 6.13 3.74 -13.30
CA ARG A 54 4.81 3.12 -13.23
C ARG A 54 4.26 3.29 -11.82
N VAL A 55 3.26 4.15 -11.65
CA VAL A 55 2.72 4.52 -10.35
C VAL A 55 1.43 3.75 -10.09
N ILE A 56 1.37 3.01 -9.00
CA ILE A 56 0.22 2.22 -8.55
C ILE A 56 -0.26 2.76 -7.21
N VAL A 57 -1.52 3.13 -7.13
CA VAL A 57 -2.12 3.71 -5.92
C VAL A 57 -3.39 2.94 -5.56
N PRO A 58 -3.29 1.88 -4.74
CA PRO A 58 -4.44 1.08 -4.36
C PRO A 58 -5.25 1.72 -3.24
N HIS A 59 -6.56 1.47 -3.24
CA HIS A 59 -7.36 1.55 -2.03
C HIS A 59 -7.02 0.36 -1.13
N LEU A 60 -6.63 0.61 0.10
CA LEU A 60 -6.39 -0.44 1.09
C LEU A 60 -7.69 -1.19 1.42
N ARG A 61 -7.59 -2.39 2.02
CA ARG A 61 -8.78 -3.12 2.49
C ARG A 61 -9.65 -2.25 3.38
N GLY A 62 -10.95 -2.28 3.13
CA GLY A 62 -11.92 -1.45 3.85
C GLY A 62 -12.10 -0.05 3.31
N TYR A 63 -11.43 0.32 2.21
CA TYR A 63 -11.49 1.65 1.60
C TYR A 63 -11.95 1.60 0.14
N GLY A 64 -12.60 2.69 -0.26
CA GLY A 64 -12.97 2.95 -1.65
C GLY A 64 -13.69 1.78 -2.32
N THR A 65 -13.22 1.40 -3.49
CA THR A 65 -13.81 0.31 -4.29
C THR A 65 -13.18 -1.06 -4.01
N THR A 66 -12.19 -1.15 -3.15
CA THR A 66 -11.60 -2.43 -2.72
C THR A 66 -12.62 -3.22 -1.90
N ARG A 67 -12.80 -4.48 -2.23
CA ARG A 67 -13.75 -5.37 -1.57
C ARG A 67 -13.20 -6.79 -1.42
N PHE A 68 -13.70 -7.52 -0.45
CA PHE A 68 -13.37 -8.94 -0.30
C PHE A 68 -14.08 -9.77 -1.38
N LEU A 69 -13.38 -10.78 -1.90
CA LEU A 69 -13.93 -11.70 -2.88
C LEU A 69 -14.92 -12.70 -2.26
N SER A 70 -14.81 -12.96 -0.95
CA SER A 70 -15.67 -13.87 -0.22
C SER A 70 -16.17 -13.26 1.08
N ASP A 71 -17.44 -13.51 1.40
CA ASP A 71 -18.04 -13.09 2.67
C ASP A 71 -17.49 -13.87 3.87
N THR A 72 -16.86 -15.01 3.64
CA THR A 72 -16.27 -15.86 4.68
C THR A 72 -14.84 -15.48 5.06
N THR A 73 -14.19 -14.61 4.28
CA THR A 73 -12.84 -14.12 4.61
C THR A 73 -12.88 -13.26 5.88
N PRO A 74 -12.05 -13.54 6.90
CA PRO A 74 -12.00 -12.73 8.11
C PRO A 74 -11.66 -11.26 7.81
N ARG A 75 -12.39 -10.34 8.42
CA ARG A 75 -12.18 -8.89 8.28
C ARG A 75 -11.03 -8.42 9.18
N ASN A 76 -9.85 -8.96 8.92
CA ASN A 76 -8.64 -8.68 9.67
C ASN A 76 -8.00 -7.36 9.21
N GLY A 77 -7.75 -6.44 10.13
CA GLY A 77 -7.09 -5.15 9.90
C GLY A 77 -5.64 -5.09 10.39
N GLN A 78 -5.01 -6.22 10.66
CA GLN A 78 -3.60 -6.22 11.09
C GLN A 78 -2.67 -5.78 9.96
N GLN A 79 -1.57 -5.12 10.34
CA GLN A 79 -0.58 -4.58 9.41
C GLN A 79 -0.02 -5.64 8.45
N ALA A 80 0.23 -6.85 8.95
CA ALA A 80 0.72 -7.96 8.12
C ALA A 80 -0.32 -8.40 7.08
N ALA A 81 -1.62 -8.35 7.39
CA ALA A 81 -2.68 -8.67 6.44
C ALA A 81 -2.73 -7.63 5.29
N LEU A 82 -2.57 -6.34 5.61
CA LEU A 82 -2.47 -5.29 4.60
C LEU A 82 -1.22 -5.46 3.72
N ALA A 83 -0.11 -5.84 4.33
CA ALA A 83 1.13 -6.11 3.59
C ALA A 83 0.97 -7.29 2.61
N VAL A 84 0.33 -8.37 3.03
CA VAL A 84 0.00 -9.51 2.15
C VAL A 84 -0.88 -9.08 0.99
N ASP A 85 -1.86 -8.20 1.22
CA ASP A 85 -2.71 -7.66 0.15
C ASP A 85 -1.89 -6.93 -0.93
N ILE A 86 -0.92 -6.13 -0.52
CA ILE A 86 -0.10 -5.34 -1.45
C ILE A 86 0.88 -6.25 -2.20
N VAL A 87 1.46 -7.25 -1.55
CA VAL A 87 2.29 -8.26 -2.24
C VAL A 87 1.44 -9.02 -3.27
N ALA A 88 0.22 -9.44 -2.91
CA ALA A 88 -0.70 -10.08 -3.84
C ALA A 88 -1.09 -9.17 -5.02
N LEU A 89 -1.29 -7.87 -4.76
CA LEU A 89 -1.54 -6.88 -5.82
C LEU A 89 -0.34 -6.77 -6.76
N MET A 90 0.87 -6.71 -6.22
CA MET A 90 2.10 -6.69 -7.04
C MET A 90 2.18 -7.93 -7.92
N ASP A 91 1.88 -9.12 -7.38
CA ASP A 91 1.85 -10.36 -8.15
C ASP A 91 0.82 -10.30 -9.27
N ALA A 92 -0.39 -9.85 -8.98
CA ALA A 92 -1.47 -9.72 -9.96
C ALA A 92 -1.14 -8.73 -11.10
N LEU A 93 -0.35 -7.70 -10.80
CA LEU A 93 0.10 -6.68 -11.76
C LEU A 93 1.42 -7.02 -12.44
N GLY A 94 2.02 -8.18 -12.14
CA GLY A 94 3.31 -8.60 -12.69
C GLY A 94 4.50 -7.76 -12.22
N ILE A 95 4.41 -7.18 -11.02
CA ILE A 95 5.44 -6.35 -10.41
C ILE A 95 6.31 -7.21 -9.50
N GLY A 96 7.52 -7.53 -9.92
CA GLY A 96 8.47 -8.31 -9.11
C GLY A 96 9.04 -7.51 -7.96
N LYS A 97 9.35 -6.23 -8.16
CA LYS A 97 10.00 -5.34 -7.20
C LYS A 97 9.50 -3.92 -7.38
N ALA A 98 9.27 -3.20 -6.30
CA ALA A 98 8.80 -1.81 -6.34
C ALA A 98 9.43 -0.95 -5.27
N THR A 99 9.48 0.36 -5.50
CA THR A 99 9.58 1.34 -4.42
C THR A 99 8.22 1.43 -3.73
N VAL A 100 8.17 1.22 -2.43
CA VAL A 100 6.94 1.27 -1.65
C VAL A 100 6.96 2.48 -0.74
N ALA A 101 6.02 3.38 -0.93
CA ALA A 101 5.87 4.58 -0.13
C ALA A 101 4.52 4.60 0.56
N GLY A 102 4.48 4.99 1.81
CA GLY A 102 3.24 5.03 2.56
C GLY A 102 3.20 6.10 3.64
N CYS A 103 2.00 6.48 4.01
CA CYS A 103 1.70 7.41 5.09
C CYS A 103 0.71 6.78 6.04
N ASP A 104 0.92 6.89 7.36
CA ASP A 104 0.05 6.37 8.42
C ASP A 104 -0.11 4.83 8.31
N TRP A 105 -1.30 4.30 8.08
CA TRP A 105 -1.51 2.87 7.83
C TRP A 105 -0.75 2.37 6.59
N GLY A 106 -0.62 3.20 5.57
CA GLY A 106 0.20 2.92 4.40
C GLY A 106 1.68 2.78 4.74
N ALA A 107 2.19 3.61 5.65
CA ALA A 107 3.56 3.51 6.14
C ALA A 107 3.81 2.23 6.92
N ARG A 108 2.88 1.85 7.79
CA ARG A 108 2.95 0.57 8.53
C ARG A 108 2.98 -0.62 7.58
N THR A 109 2.15 -0.58 6.55
CA THR A 109 2.10 -1.60 5.49
C THR A 109 3.43 -1.68 4.74
N ALA A 110 3.97 -0.54 4.31
CA ALA A 110 5.27 -0.46 3.64
C ALA A 110 6.41 -1.01 4.50
N ASN A 111 6.41 -0.67 5.80
CA ASN A 111 7.40 -1.16 6.75
C ASN A 111 7.39 -2.69 6.88
N VAL A 112 6.20 -3.30 6.94
CA VAL A 112 6.06 -4.76 7.00
C VAL A 112 6.52 -5.41 5.70
N ILE A 113 6.20 -4.83 4.54
CA ILE A 113 6.68 -5.34 3.25
C ILE A 113 8.21 -5.33 3.21
N ALA A 114 8.84 -4.22 3.57
CA ALA A 114 10.29 -4.11 3.58
C ALA A 114 10.96 -5.09 4.55
N ALA A 115 10.32 -5.37 5.69
CA ALA A 115 10.85 -6.29 6.70
C ALA A 115 10.71 -7.76 6.32
N LEU A 116 9.56 -8.16 5.76
CA LEU A 116 9.23 -9.57 5.49
C LEU A 116 9.47 -10.01 4.04
N TRP A 117 9.42 -9.08 3.09
CA TRP A 117 9.68 -9.32 1.66
C TRP A 117 10.71 -8.32 1.10
N PRO A 118 11.93 -8.26 1.66
CA PRO A 118 12.95 -7.30 1.23
C PRO A 118 13.31 -7.44 -0.26
N GLU A 119 13.19 -8.64 -0.82
CA GLU A 119 13.40 -8.89 -2.24
C GLU A 119 12.37 -8.23 -3.15
N ARG A 120 11.19 -7.90 -2.62
CA ARG A 120 10.10 -7.22 -3.33
C ARG A 120 10.15 -5.70 -3.19
N CYS A 121 10.98 -5.19 -2.27
CA CYS A 121 11.10 -3.77 -1.94
C CYS A 121 12.43 -3.21 -2.43
N LYS A 122 12.37 -2.37 -3.48
CA LYS A 122 13.55 -1.68 -4.02
C LYS A 122 14.01 -0.56 -3.11
N ALA A 123 13.07 0.20 -2.59
CA ALA A 123 13.26 1.29 -1.65
C ALA A 123 11.94 1.51 -0.89
N MET A 124 12.03 2.12 0.28
CA MET A 124 10.86 2.42 1.11
C MET A 124 10.87 3.87 1.55
N VAL A 125 9.68 4.50 1.51
CA VAL A 125 9.42 5.80 2.12
C VAL A 125 8.29 5.62 3.14
N SER A 126 8.59 5.95 4.40
CA SER A 126 7.64 5.79 5.50
C SER A 126 7.39 7.13 6.18
N VAL A 127 6.15 7.61 6.11
CA VAL A 127 5.74 8.89 6.68
C VAL A 127 4.70 8.65 7.77
N ASN A 128 4.94 9.16 8.98
CA ASN A 128 4.04 9.01 10.13
C ASN A 128 3.64 7.56 10.42
N GLY A 129 4.56 6.65 10.22
CA GLY A 129 4.38 5.23 10.50
C GLY A 129 5.37 4.75 11.55
N TYR A 130 5.03 3.68 12.20
CA TYR A 130 5.92 2.91 13.06
C TYR A 130 5.81 1.43 12.73
N LEU A 131 6.86 0.68 13.01
CA LEU A 131 6.93 -0.74 12.65
C LEU A 131 5.97 -1.58 13.50
N ILE A 132 6.48 -2.16 14.53
CA ILE A 132 5.72 -3.04 15.43
C ILE A 132 5.79 -2.45 16.82
N ASN A 133 4.64 -2.20 17.42
CA ASN A 133 4.54 -1.70 18.78
C ASN A 133 4.66 -2.83 19.78
N ASN A 134 5.45 -2.61 20.82
CA ASN A 134 5.35 -3.41 22.03
C ASN A 134 4.22 -2.84 22.88
N LEU A 135 3.04 -3.45 22.80
CA LEU A 135 1.83 -2.99 23.49
C LEU A 135 2.00 -2.99 25.01
N GLU A 136 2.80 -3.88 25.56
CA GLU A 136 3.05 -3.92 27.01
C GLU A 136 3.89 -2.72 27.47
N ARG A 137 4.93 -2.38 26.71
CA ARG A 137 5.76 -1.20 27.00
C ARG A 137 5.03 0.13 26.79
N ASN A 138 4.05 0.16 25.91
CA ASN A 138 3.30 1.38 25.63
C ASN A 138 2.27 1.74 26.72
N LYS A 139 2.06 0.87 27.72
CA LYS A 139 1.13 1.13 28.84
C LYS A 139 1.71 2.05 29.90
N GLY A 140 2.98 2.42 29.84
CA GLY A 140 3.66 3.27 30.82
C GLY A 140 4.61 4.29 30.22
N PRO A 141 5.12 5.23 31.04
CA PRO A 141 6.10 6.21 30.57
C PRO A 141 7.35 5.52 30.03
N GLN A 142 7.77 5.91 28.84
CA GLN A 142 9.02 5.42 28.26
C GLN A 142 10.20 6.05 28.99
N GLN A 143 11.06 5.24 29.58
CA GLN A 143 12.35 5.72 30.09
C GLN A 143 13.25 6.06 28.89
N LYS A 144 13.82 7.26 28.91
CA LYS A 144 14.78 7.70 27.89
C LYS A 144 16.11 6.97 28.03
#